data_8766575e3d62212be4a319234131acc8
#
_entry.id   8766575e3d62212be4a319234131acc8
#
_cell.length_a   1.000
_cell.length_b   1.000
_cell.length_c   1.000
_cell.angle_alpha   90.00
_cell.angle_beta   90.00
_cell.angle_gamma   90.00
#
_symmetry.space_group_name_H-M   'P 1'
#
loop_
_entity.id
_entity.type
_entity.pdbx_description
1 polymer ?
#
loop_
_entity_poly.entity_id
_entity_poly.type
_entity_poly.pdbx_seq_one_letter_code
_entity_poly.pdbx_strand_id
1 'polypeptide(L)'
;MNYIITVDGGTSNTRTYLWTANGQILTQRSQAIGAKTSAINGSNQAWKKAIHNMIETMLTECAVSDNAVQGVYMSGMLTSDLGILEVPHLTAPVSMKNYQEHLVRVHLPEVFSKEIVLIPGIKNTLSNPESLDSLRTFDIMRGEETETYALIEQYGSDQNTIYILPGSHNKYVFIDENCTVLATSTTLSGELLNSIVNDTIVASSVDHGFPSMEHYNLEMIQYGCEMHRKEGFGRALFLTRLFDRFGSQSKYNLQNYVLGIVLESDLTALHNAAFFKDVTNVRIVIHGNGAFSHALYDLLKEDPAFHNIVLDDSEEIPIAAQGAFHLAMKDLQTH
;
A
#
# COMPACT_ATOMS: atom_id res chain seq x y z
N MET A 1 16.67 28.07 5.54
CA MET A 1 15.50 27.16 5.62
C MET A 1 16.00 25.74 5.42
N ASN A 2 15.43 24.80 6.12
CA ASN A 2 15.83 23.38 6.06
C ASN A 2 14.78 22.60 5.28
N TYR A 3 15.22 21.72 4.38
CA TYR A 3 14.36 20.95 3.51
C TYR A 3 14.62 19.45 3.66
N ILE A 4 13.62 18.65 3.36
CA ILE A 4 13.69 17.19 3.35
C ILE A 4 13.19 16.71 1.99
N ILE A 5 13.80 15.65 1.48
CA ILE A 5 13.34 14.97 0.27
C ILE A 5 12.87 13.58 0.66
N THR A 6 11.68 13.20 0.21
CA THR A 6 11.21 11.81 0.29
C THR A 6 11.03 11.25 -1.11
N VAL A 7 11.41 9.99 -1.31
CA VAL A 7 11.30 9.26 -2.57
C VAL A 7 10.58 7.95 -2.32
N ASP A 8 9.43 7.80 -2.94
CA ASP A 8 8.68 6.54 -2.96
C ASP A 8 8.87 5.86 -4.33
N GLY A 9 9.48 4.68 -4.32
CA GLY A 9 9.72 3.89 -5.52
C GLY A 9 8.87 2.64 -5.55
N GLY A 10 7.91 2.60 -6.47
CA GLY A 10 7.07 1.43 -6.69
C GLY A 10 7.61 0.48 -7.78
N THR A 11 6.76 -0.48 -8.15
CA THR A 11 7.05 -1.42 -9.24
C THR A 11 7.16 -0.71 -10.60
N SER A 12 6.30 0.27 -10.87
CA SER A 12 6.20 0.93 -12.18
C SER A 12 6.44 2.44 -12.14
N ASN A 13 6.28 3.08 -10.99
CA ASN A 13 6.38 4.53 -10.84
C ASN A 13 7.27 4.90 -9.67
N THR A 14 7.91 6.06 -9.78
CA THR A 14 8.67 6.70 -8.69
C THR A 14 8.14 8.11 -8.48
N ARG A 15 7.94 8.50 -7.22
CA ARG A 15 7.48 9.81 -6.80
C ARG A 15 8.49 10.43 -5.86
N THR A 16 8.78 11.70 -6.05
CA THR A 16 9.73 12.46 -5.25
C THR A 16 9.08 13.73 -4.76
N TYR A 17 9.26 14.07 -3.50
CA TYR A 17 8.66 15.22 -2.83
C TYR A 17 9.74 16.06 -2.15
N LEU A 18 9.69 17.37 -2.33
CA LEU A 18 10.51 18.34 -1.60
C LEU A 18 9.66 19.01 -0.53
N TRP A 19 10.06 18.85 0.74
CA TRP A 19 9.34 19.32 1.91
C TRP A 19 10.07 20.46 2.58
N THR A 20 9.32 21.41 3.14
CA THR A 20 9.83 22.28 4.18
C THR A 20 9.89 21.54 5.51
N ALA A 21 10.69 22.01 6.46
CA ALA A 21 10.71 21.47 7.83
C ALA A 21 9.36 21.54 8.57
N ASN A 22 8.41 22.34 8.07
CA ASN A 22 7.07 22.49 8.65
C ASN A 22 6.05 21.49 8.06
N GLY A 23 6.49 20.56 7.19
CA GLY A 23 5.62 19.55 6.58
C GLY A 23 4.84 20.02 5.35
N GLN A 24 5.19 21.17 4.77
CA GLN A 24 4.59 21.62 3.53
C GLN A 24 5.37 21.08 2.32
N ILE A 25 4.67 20.48 1.36
CA ILE A 25 5.24 20.11 0.07
C ILE A 25 5.42 21.37 -0.77
N LEU A 26 6.67 21.67 -1.16
CA LEU A 26 7.00 22.77 -2.06
C LEU A 26 6.78 22.38 -3.51
N THR A 27 7.22 21.19 -3.87
CA THR A 27 7.08 20.63 -5.21
C THR A 27 7.19 19.12 -5.18
N GLN A 28 6.67 18.49 -6.22
CA GLN A 28 6.75 17.05 -6.40
C GLN A 28 7.05 16.68 -7.85
N ARG A 29 7.62 15.50 -8.06
CA ARG A 29 7.86 14.93 -9.38
C ARG A 29 7.47 13.46 -9.38
N SER A 30 6.98 12.99 -10.52
CA SER A 30 6.69 11.58 -10.75
C SER A 30 7.21 11.17 -12.12
N GLN A 31 7.74 9.95 -12.18
CA GLN A 31 8.20 9.35 -13.43
C GLN A 31 7.76 7.88 -13.49
N ALA A 32 7.36 7.43 -14.69
CA ALA A 32 7.00 6.04 -14.96
C ALA A 32 8.27 5.18 -15.05
N ILE A 33 8.95 5.00 -13.93
CA ILE A 33 10.13 4.17 -13.75
C ILE A 33 10.08 3.52 -12.38
N GLY A 34 10.50 2.24 -12.28
CA GLY A 34 10.46 1.50 -11.03
C GLY A 34 11.19 0.16 -11.13
N ALA A 35 10.96 -0.73 -10.17
CA ALA A 35 11.61 -2.06 -10.12
C ALA A 35 11.46 -2.87 -11.41
N LYS A 36 10.31 -2.77 -12.09
CA LYS A 36 10.07 -3.41 -13.39
C LYS A 36 11.08 -2.96 -14.45
N THR A 37 11.46 -1.69 -14.45
CA THR A 37 12.47 -1.16 -15.39
C THR A 37 13.84 -1.75 -15.11
N SER A 38 14.23 -1.86 -13.83
CA SER A 38 15.49 -2.51 -13.45
C SER A 38 15.51 -3.99 -13.82
N ALA A 39 14.41 -4.71 -13.61
CA ALA A 39 14.28 -6.12 -14.01
C ALA A 39 14.43 -6.32 -15.52
N ILE A 40 13.77 -5.48 -16.34
CA ILE A 40 13.84 -5.55 -17.81
C ILE A 40 15.26 -5.21 -18.31
N ASN A 41 15.89 -4.19 -17.73
CA ASN A 41 17.20 -3.71 -18.18
C ASN A 41 18.39 -4.53 -17.60
N GLY A 42 18.13 -5.40 -16.60
CA GLY A 42 19.19 -6.09 -15.84
C GLY A 42 20.11 -5.12 -15.09
N SER A 43 19.65 -3.87 -14.83
CA SER A 43 20.44 -2.83 -14.18
C SER A 43 19.55 -1.73 -13.58
N ASN A 44 19.93 -1.20 -12.44
CA ASN A 44 19.24 -0.09 -11.77
C ASN A 44 19.77 1.31 -12.14
N GLN A 45 20.73 1.41 -13.06
CA GLN A 45 21.36 2.69 -13.41
C GLN A 45 20.37 3.71 -13.99
N ALA A 46 19.42 3.25 -14.81
CA ALA A 46 18.39 4.12 -15.36
C ALA A 46 17.49 4.70 -14.26
N TRP A 47 17.20 3.89 -13.23
CA TRP A 47 16.39 4.31 -12.10
C TRP A 47 17.14 5.31 -11.21
N LYS A 48 18.41 5.03 -10.86
CA LYS A 48 19.28 5.98 -10.14
C LYS A 48 19.38 7.33 -10.85
N LYS A 49 19.60 7.32 -12.16
CA LYS A 49 19.66 8.54 -12.98
C LYS A 49 18.33 9.31 -12.98
N ALA A 50 17.21 8.61 -13.06
CA ALA A 50 15.89 9.23 -13.03
C ALA A 50 15.63 9.94 -11.68
N ILE A 51 15.97 9.31 -10.56
CA ILE A 51 15.84 9.90 -9.22
C ILE A 51 16.74 11.13 -9.11
N HIS A 52 18.01 11.02 -9.50
CA HIS A 52 18.93 12.16 -9.53
C HIS A 52 18.34 13.35 -10.31
N ASN A 53 17.87 13.12 -11.54
CA ASN A 53 17.27 14.16 -12.36
C ASN A 53 16.02 14.79 -11.73
N MET A 54 15.15 13.99 -11.11
CA MET A 54 13.98 14.52 -10.42
C MET A 54 14.37 15.42 -9.24
N ILE A 55 15.35 15.00 -8.44
CA ILE A 55 15.86 15.79 -7.29
C ILE A 55 16.47 17.09 -7.80
N GLU A 56 17.40 17.05 -8.73
CA GLU A 56 18.08 18.24 -9.30
C GLU A 56 17.07 19.23 -9.89
N THR A 57 16.07 18.72 -10.61
CA THR A 57 15.03 19.57 -11.20
C THR A 57 14.23 20.30 -10.11
N MET A 58 13.79 19.57 -9.07
CA MET A 58 13.04 20.19 -7.96
C MET A 58 13.85 21.24 -7.21
N LEU A 59 15.12 20.94 -6.91
CA LEU A 59 16.01 21.86 -6.22
C LEU A 59 16.27 23.13 -7.04
N THR A 60 16.49 22.98 -8.35
CA THR A 60 16.70 24.11 -9.26
C THR A 60 15.47 25.00 -9.37
N GLU A 61 14.29 24.42 -9.56
CA GLU A 61 13.03 25.18 -9.69
C GLU A 61 12.64 25.93 -8.42
N CYS A 62 12.96 25.34 -7.26
CA CYS A 62 12.71 25.98 -5.96
C CYS A 62 13.84 26.87 -5.47
N ALA A 63 14.93 27.01 -6.24
CA ALA A 63 16.15 27.72 -5.85
C ALA A 63 16.71 27.24 -4.49
N VAL A 64 16.65 25.95 -4.23
CA VAL A 64 17.16 25.28 -3.03
C VAL A 64 18.52 24.67 -3.33
N SER A 65 19.52 24.97 -2.50
CA SER A 65 20.84 24.33 -2.62
C SER A 65 20.86 22.97 -1.91
N ASP A 66 21.70 22.04 -2.38
CA ASP A 66 21.94 20.75 -1.72
C ASP A 66 22.24 20.90 -0.22
N ASN A 67 23.00 21.95 0.13
CA ASN A 67 23.38 22.21 1.52
C ASN A 67 22.18 22.49 2.43
N ALA A 68 21.08 23.00 1.87
CA ALA A 68 19.85 23.26 2.61
C ALA A 68 18.98 22.00 2.80
N VAL A 69 19.27 20.91 2.07
CA VAL A 69 18.61 19.60 2.24
C VAL A 69 19.23 18.89 3.45
N GLN A 70 18.43 18.59 4.46
CA GLN A 70 18.86 17.91 5.68
C GLN A 70 18.98 16.39 5.51
N GLY A 71 18.14 15.79 4.65
CA GLY A 71 18.16 14.36 4.38
C GLY A 71 17.31 14.00 3.16
N VAL A 72 17.67 12.89 2.54
CA VAL A 72 16.91 12.24 1.45
C VAL A 72 16.50 10.86 1.95
N TYR A 73 15.21 10.62 2.09
CA TYR A 73 14.64 9.38 2.63
C TYR A 73 13.93 8.61 1.51
N MET A 74 14.28 7.35 1.36
CA MET A 74 13.80 6.51 0.26
C MET A 74 13.16 5.24 0.76
N SER A 75 11.98 4.93 0.24
CA SER A 75 11.14 3.78 0.61
C SER A 75 10.68 2.95 -0.59
N GLY A 76 9.99 1.89 -0.30
CA GLY A 76 9.39 1.01 -1.29
C GLY A 76 10.41 0.15 -2.03
N MET A 77 10.14 -0.14 -3.29
CA MET A 77 10.98 -1.02 -4.11
C MET A 77 12.40 -0.49 -4.35
N LEU A 78 12.70 0.76 -3.98
CA LEU A 78 14.06 1.31 -4.01
C LEU A 78 15.02 0.53 -3.11
N THR A 79 14.51 -0.10 -2.06
CA THR A 79 15.26 -0.89 -1.09
C THR A 79 15.19 -2.39 -1.32
N SER A 80 14.67 -2.84 -2.49
CA SER A 80 14.64 -4.25 -2.90
C SER A 80 15.93 -4.64 -3.65
N ASP A 81 16.06 -5.92 -3.96
CA ASP A 81 17.10 -6.48 -4.85
C ASP A 81 17.12 -5.86 -6.26
N LEU A 82 15.94 -5.43 -6.74
CA LEU A 82 15.78 -4.70 -8.02
C LEU A 82 15.94 -3.17 -7.84
N GLY A 83 16.04 -2.70 -6.60
CA GLY A 83 16.11 -1.29 -6.22
C GLY A 83 17.47 -0.65 -6.45
N ILE A 84 17.67 0.50 -5.83
CA ILE A 84 18.97 1.21 -5.91
C ILE A 84 20.03 0.55 -5.02
N LEU A 85 19.58 -0.03 -3.90
CA LEU A 85 20.38 -0.84 -2.99
C LEU A 85 19.46 -1.75 -2.19
N GLU A 86 19.78 -3.03 -2.11
CA GLU A 86 19.02 -3.99 -1.30
C GLU A 86 19.23 -3.74 0.20
N VAL A 87 18.12 -3.58 0.92
CA VAL A 87 18.08 -3.50 2.38
C VAL A 87 17.26 -4.68 2.90
N PRO A 88 17.82 -5.52 3.78
CA PRO A 88 17.08 -6.63 4.39
C PRO A 88 15.82 -6.13 5.12
N HIS A 89 14.74 -6.92 5.05
CA HIS A 89 13.54 -6.66 5.84
C HIS A 89 13.81 -6.83 7.33
N LEU A 90 13.23 -5.97 8.15
CA LEU A 90 13.11 -6.20 9.58
C LEU A 90 12.14 -7.36 9.82
N THR A 91 12.42 -8.18 10.82
CA THR A 91 11.54 -9.29 11.17
C THR A 91 10.60 -8.87 12.29
N ALA A 92 9.29 -8.99 12.08
CA ALA A 92 8.28 -8.70 13.09
C ALA A 92 8.45 -9.64 14.32
N PRO A 93 8.16 -9.15 15.56
CA PRO A 93 7.55 -7.86 15.86
C PRO A 93 8.51 -6.68 15.75
N VAL A 94 8.04 -5.55 15.18
CA VAL A 94 8.84 -4.33 14.97
C VAL A 94 8.12 -3.15 15.62
N SER A 95 8.79 -2.48 16.56
CA SER A 95 8.26 -1.27 17.20
C SER A 95 8.33 -0.07 16.24
N MET A 96 7.16 0.49 15.91
CA MET A 96 7.09 1.69 15.09
C MET A 96 7.49 2.95 15.86
N LYS A 97 7.47 2.93 17.20
CA LYS A 97 7.98 4.05 18.03
C LYS A 97 9.46 4.30 17.83
N ASN A 98 10.23 3.24 17.58
CA ASN A 98 11.69 3.28 17.43
C ASN A 98 12.12 2.88 16.02
N TYR A 99 11.25 2.96 15.04
CA TYR A 99 11.53 2.52 13.68
C TYR A 99 12.71 3.28 13.04
N GLN A 100 12.90 4.56 13.41
CA GLN A 100 14.03 5.37 12.94
C GLN A 100 15.41 4.79 13.32
N GLU A 101 15.50 3.95 14.35
CA GLU A 101 16.76 3.30 14.76
C GLU A 101 17.22 2.23 13.75
N HIS A 102 16.33 1.82 12.84
CA HIS A 102 16.58 0.77 11.85
C HIS A 102 16.84 1.33 10.43
N LEU A 103 16.82 2.65 10.27
CA LEU A 103 17.11 3.29 8.99
C LEU A 103 18.55 3.04 8.55
N VAL A 104 18.76 2.79 7.27
CA VAL A 104 20.06 2.47 6.70
C VAL A 104 20.62 3.65 5.93
N ARG A 105 21.78 4.14 6.35
CA ARG A 105 22.45 5.30 5.75
C ARG A 105 23.48 4.86 4.74
N VAL A 106 23.45 5.46 3.55
CA VAL A 106 24.33 5.11 2.45
C VAL A 106 24.79 6.34 1.69
N HIS A 107 26.00 6.30 1.12
CA HIS A 107 26.51 7.33 0.25
C HIS A 107 26.46 6.85 -1.21
N LEU A 108 25.56 7.43 -2.00
CA LEU A 108 25.34 7.14 -3.41
C LEU A 108 25.42 8.44 -4.23
N PRO A 109 26.64 8.96 -4.52
CA PRO A 109 26.80 10.26 -5.15
C PRO A 109 26.20 10.34 -6.56
N GLU A 110 25.98 9.20 -7.21
CA GLU A 110 25.26 9.13 -8.49
C GLU A 110 23.76 9.40 -8.37
N VAL A 111 23.22 9.44 -7.14
CA VAL A 111 21.82 9.75 -6.85
C VAL A 111 21.70 11.11 -6.18
N PHE A 112 22.48 11.34 -5.13
CA PHE A 112 22.53 12.61 -4.41
C PHE A 112 23.90 12.83 -3.77
N SER A 113 24.33 14.11 -3.70
CA SER A 113 25.66 14.51 -3.22
C SER A 113 25.93 14.20 -1.74
N LYS A 114 24.86 14.09 -0.93
CA LYS A 114 24.92 13.77 0.49
C LYS A 114 24.47 12.33 0.77
N GLU A 115 24.54 11.94 2.04
CA GLU A 115 24.04 10.67 2.53
C GLU A 115 22.52 10.52 2.27
N ILE A 116 22.12 9.33 1.85
CA ILE A 116 20.73 8.93 1.62
C ILE A 116 20.33 7.96 2.73
N VAL A 117 19.11 8.09 3.21
CA VAL A 117 18.52 7.23 4.23
C VAL A 117 17.51 6.29 3.58
N LEU A 118 17.73 4.99 3.69
CA LEU A 118 16.88 3.94 3.16
C LEU A 118 15.99 3.40 4.27
N ILE A 119 14.69 3.31 4.00
CA ILE A 119 13.67 2.80 4.91
C ILE A 119 13.48 1.31 4.62
N PRO A 120 13.80 0.39 5.57
CA PRO A 120 13.68 -1.05 5.35
C PRO A 120 12.21 -1.49 5.31
N GLY A 121 11.89 -2.55 4.58
CA GLY A 121 10.60 -3.23 4.67
C GLY A 121 10.47 -4.06 5.94
N ILE A 122 9.29 -4.65 6.17
CA ILE A 122 9.02 -5.55 7.28
C ILE A 122 8.55 -6.90 6.75
N LYS A 123 8.93 -7.99 7.43
CA LYS A 123 8.47 -9.36 7.16
C LYS A 123 8.01 -10.03 8.44
N ASN A 124 7.09 -10.97 8.30
CA ASN A 124 6.69 -11.83 9.41
C ASN A 124 7.83 -12.75 9.85
N THR A 125 7.76 -13.24 11.07
CA THR A 125 8.67 -14.30 11.53
C THR A 125 8.37 -15.59 10.78
N LEU A 126 9.41 -16.21 10.24
CA LEU A 126 9.35 -17.52 9.60
C LEU A 126 10.02 -18.56 10.51
N SER A 127 9.22 -19.41 11.15
CA SER A 127 9.70 -20.39 12.11
C SER A 127 10.37 -21.59 11.45
N ASN A 128 9.86 -22.05 10.30
CA ASN A 128 10.42 -23.16 9.53
C ASN A 128 10.19 -22.96 8.03
N PRO A 129 11.24 -22.63 7.23
CA PRO A 129 11.11 -22.39 5.79
C PRO A 129 10.76 -23.65 4.98
N GLU A 130 10.93 -24.85 5.54
CA GLU A 130 10.58 -26.10 4.86
C GLU A 130 9.11 -26.51 5.10
N SER A 131 8.41 -25.88 6.04
CA SER A 131 7.03 -26.17 6.36
C SER A 131 6.08 -25.25 5.60
N LEU A 132 5.19 -25.82 4.79
CA LEU A 132 4.13 -25.07 4.11
C LEU A 132 3.18 -24.36 5.10
N ASP A 133 2.92 -24.95 6.27
CA ASP A 133 2.12 -24.33 7.31
C ASP A 133 2.81 -23.10 7.92
N SER A 134 4.14 -23.15 8.05
CA SER A 134 4.92 -21.98 8.47
C SER A 134 4.94 -20.90 7.39
N LEU A 135 5.14 -21.30 6.13
CA LEU A 135 5.09 -20.37 4.99
C LEU A 135 3.72 -19.75 4.79
N ARG A 136 2.63 -20.44 5.11
CA ARG A 136 1.26 -19.92 5.02
C ARG A 136 1.04 -18.68 5.90
N THR A 137 1.78 -18.53 6.97
CA THR A 137 1.70 -17.38 7.88
C THR A 137 2.81 -16.36 7.65
N PHE A 138 3.73 -16.66 6.73
CA PHE A 138 4.80 -15.75 6.34
C PHE A 138 4.31 -14.74 5.32
N ASP A 139 4.71 -13.49 5.49
CA ASP A 139 4.41 -12.41 4.56
C ASP A 139 5.47 -11.32 4.66
N ILE A 140 5.45 -10.41 3.68
CA ILE A 140 6.39 -9.28 3.57
C ILE A 140 5.66 -8.02 3.16
N MET A 141 6.13 -6.86 3.58
CA MET A 141 5.72 -5.55 3.03
C MET A 141 6.95 -4.69 2.74
N ARG A 142 6.86 -3.88 1.70
CA ARG A 142 7.92 -2.97 1.29
C ARG A 142 7.34 -1.75 0.60
N GLY A 143 7.31 -0.64 1.36
CA GLY A 143 6.63 0.61 1.03
C GLY A 143 5.50 0.90 2.01
N GLU A 144 4.68 -0.09 2.31
CA GLU A 144 3.51 0.03 3.19
C GLU A 144 3.88 0.30 4.67
N GLU A 145 5.13 0.09 5.07
CA GLU A 145 5.63 0.49 6.40
C GLU A 145 5.55 2.00 6.60
N THR A 146 5.79 2.81 5.55
CA THR A 146 5.65 4.26 5.63
C THR A 146 4.20 4.69 5.73
N GLU A 147 3.29 4.07 4.97
CA GLU A 147 1.85 4.30 5.07
C GLU A 147 1.34 3.94 6.46
N THR A 148 1.75 2.78 6.97
CA THR A 148 1.44 2.33 8.33
C THR A 148 1.92 3.32 9.37
N TYR A 149 3.13 3.87 9.22
CA TYR A 149 3.68 4.86 10.14
C TYR A 149 2.83 6.13 10.17
N ALA A 150 2.41 6.63 9.01
CA ALA A 150 1.55 7.81 8.94
C ALA A 150 0.20 7.57 9.62
N LEU A 151 -0.43 6.41 9.41
CA LEU A 151 -1.70 6.07 10.04
C LEU A 151 -1.58 5.93 11.56
N ILE A 152 -0.46 5.41 12.07
CA ILE A 152 -0.19 5.37 13.51
C ILE A 152 -0.09 6.78 14.09
N GLU A 153 0.59 7.70 13.42
CA GLU A 153 0.69 9.09 13.87
C GLU A 153 -0.68 9.80 13.86
N GLN A 154 -1.55 9.46 12.91
CA GLN A 154 -2.88 10.06 12.78
C GLN A 154 -3.91 9.46 13.76
N TYR A 155 -3.96 8.13 13.89
CA TYR A 155 -4.99 7.42 14.66
C TYR A 155 -4.53 6.96 16.04
N GLY A 156 -3.22 7.00 16.31
CA GLY A 156 -2.63 6.46 17.51
C GLY A 156 -2.70 4.93 17.60
N SER A 157 -2.24 4.39 18.70
CA SER A 157 -2.32 2.95 18.98
C SER A 157 -2.60 2.72 20.48
N ASP A 158 -3.77 3.12 20.90
CA ASP A 158 -4.30 2.88 22.24
C ASP A 158 -4.98 1.50 22.37
N GLN A 159 -5.07 0.78 21.27
CA GLN A 159 -5.68 -0.55 21.17
C GLN A 159 -5.09 -1.31 19.96
N ASN A 160 -5.26 -2.63 19.95
CA ASN A 160 -4.94 -3.44 18.78
C ASN A 160 -5.67 -2.88 17.54
N THR A 161 -4.93 -2.72 16.46
CA THR A 161 -5.46 -2.12 15.23
C THR A 161 -5.00 -2.92 14.01
N ILE A 162 -5.91 -3.09 13.04
CA ILE A 162 -5.60 -3.57 11.70
C ILE A 162 -5.66 -2.38 10.76
N TYR A 163 -4.55 -2.03 10.14
CA TYR A 163 -4.54 -1.10 9.02
C TYR A 163 -4.72 -1.87 7.73
N ILE A 164 -5.72 -1.48 6.95
CA ILE A 164 -5.97 -2.02 5.61
C ILE A 164 -5.55 -0.98 4.60
N LEU A 165 -4.59 -1.34 3.77
CA LEU A 165 -4.00 -0.50 2.73
C LEU A 165 -4.36 -1.10 1.36
N PRO A 166 -5.48 -0.67 0.76
CA PRO A 166 -5.91 -1.13 -0.55
C PRO A 166 -4.94 -0.68 -1.65
N GLY A 167 -4.58 -1.61 -2.52
CA GLY A 167 -3.67 -1.38 -3.63
C GLY A 167 -3.75 -2.50 -4.67
N SER A 168 -2.76 -2.61 -5.53
CA SER A 168 -2.62 -3.80 -6.40
C SER A 168 -2.56 -5.07 -5.56
N HIS A 169 -1.82 -5.01 -4.46
CA HIS A 169 -1.75 -6.00 -3.40
C HIS A 169 -2.29 -5.35 -2.13
N ASN A 170 -3.46 -5.77 -1.66
CA ASN A 170 -3.99 -5.24 -0.42
C ASN A 170 -3.15 -5.72 0.75
N LYS A 171 -2.79 -4.81 1.65
CA LYS A 171 -2.07 -5.13 2.89
C LYS A 171 -2.97 -5.00 4.10
N TYR A 172 -2.86 -5.97 4.95
CA TYR A 172 -3.48 -6.01 6.27
C TYR A 172 -2.35 -6.00 7.29
N VAL A 173 -2.17 -4.90 8.00
CA VAL A 173 -1.06 -4.73 8.96
C VAL A 173 -1.63 -4.74 10.37
N PHE A 174 -1.26 -5.75 11.16
CA PHE A 174 -1.69 -5.89 12.54
C PHE A 174 -0.70 -5.25 13.51
N ILE A 175 -1.21 -4.33 14.34
CA ILE A 175 -0.43 -3.52 15.27
C ILE A 175 -1.03 -3.64 16.67
N ASP A 176 -0.17 -3.85 17.66
CA ASP A 176 -0.58 -3.86 19.07
C ASP A 176 -0.75 -2.45 19.66
N GLU A 177 -1.25 -2.38 20.89
CA GLU A 177 -1.45 -1.14 21.66
C GLU A 177 -0.15 -0.36 21.96
N ASN A 178 1.01 -0.94 21.69
CA ASN A 178 2.34 -0.32 21.87
C ASN A 178 2.94 0.23 20.57
N CYS A 179 2.17 0.31 19.49
CA CYS A 179 2.64 0.64 18.13
C CYS A 179 3.65 -0.38 17.57
N THR A 180 3.48 -1.66 17.86
CA THR A 180 4.35 -2.73 17.35
C THR A 180 3.65 -3.46 16.20
N VAL A 181 4.26 -3.48 15.02
CA VAL A 181 3.82 -4.34 13.93
C VAL A 181 4.07 -5.78 14.34
N LEU A 182 3.01 -6.54 14.54
CA LEU A 182 3.06 -7.95 14.92
C LEU A 182 3.09 -8.87 13.70
N ALA A 183 2.34 -8.52 12.67
CA ALA A 183 2.26 -9.28 11.44
C ALA A 183 1.70 -8.43 10.28
N THR A 184 1.93 -8.91 9.06
CA THR A 184 1.25 -8.43 7.86
C THR A 184 0.66 -9.60 7.09
N SER A 185 -0.37 -9.34 6.28
CA SER A 185 -0.96 -10.30 5.35
C SER A 185 -1.31 -9.60 4.05
N THR A 186 -1.13 -10.29 2.93
CA THR A 186 -1.32 -9.72 1.59
C THR A 186 -2.33 -10.51 0.80
N THR A 187 -3.21 -9.80 0.07
CA THR A 187 -4.04 -10.38 -0.97
C THR A 187 -3.75 -9.74 -2.32
N LEU A 188 -4.08 -10.43 -3.41
CA LEU A 188 -3.85 -9.93 -4.78
C LEU A 188 -5.08 -9.22 -5.37
N SER A 189 -5.97 -8.70 -4.55
CA SER A 189 -7.32 -8.31 -4.97
C SER A 189 -7.35 -7.18 -5.99
N GLY A 190 -6.49 -6.18 -5.86
CA GLY A 190 -6.40 -5.10 -6.86
C GLY A 190 -5.84 -5.59 -8.20
N GLU A 191 -4.79 -6.41 -8.17
CA GLU A 191 -4.22 -7.00 -9.40
C GLU A 191 -5.19 -7.97 -10.05
N LEU A 192 -5.89 -8.78 -9.24
CA LEU A 192 -6.91 -9.71 -9.72
C LEU A 192 -8.07 -8.97 -10.37
N LEU A 193 -8.60 -7.92 -9.71
CA LEU A 193 -9.63 -7.06 -10.29
C LEU A 193 -9.17 -6.47 -11.62
N ASN A 194 -7.93 -5.94 -11.68
CA ASN A 194 -7.36 -5.40 -12.91
C ASN A 194 -7.32 -6.45 -14.03
N SER A 195 -6.86 -7.66 -13.74
CA SER A 195 -6.81 -8.74 -14.73
C SER A 195 -8.20 -9.16 -15.17
N ILE A 196 -9.17 -9.23 -14.28
CA ILE A 196 -10.55 -9.57 -14.61
C ILE A 196 -11.15 -8.56 -15.58
N VAL A 197 -11.03 -7.27 -15.30
CA VAL A 197 -11.66 -6.20 -16.11
C VAL A 197 -10.94 -5.92 -17.41
N ASN A 198 -9.69 -6.36 -17.59
CA ASN A 198 -8.92 -6.11 -18.82
C ASN A 198 -8.66 -7.36 -19.67
N ASP A 199 -8.37 -8.52 -19.04
CA ASP A 199 -7.74 -9.64 -19.73
C ASP A 199 -8.64 -10.89 -19.81
N THR A 200 -9.86 -10.84 -19.23
CA THR A 200 -10.77 -12.00 -19.23
C THR A 200 -11.96 -11.83 -20.16
N ILE A 201 -12.75 -12.91 -20.35
CA ILE A 201 -14.01 -12.87 -21.08
C ILE A 201 -15.05 -11.93 -20.44
N VAL A 202 -14.87 -11.55 -19.17
CA VAL A 202 -15.74 -10.64 -18.42
C VAL A 202 -15.47 -9.19 -18.81
N ALA A 203 -14.29 -8.86 -19.30
CA ALA A 203 -13.82 -7.50 -19.60
C ALA A 203 -14.84 -6.69 -20.43
N SER A 204 -15.37 -7.25 -21.51
CA SER A 204 -16.38 -6.59 -22.34
C SER A 204 -17.72 -6.39 -21.63
N SER A 205 -18.03 -7.20 -20.63
CA SER A 205 -19.27 -7.09 -19.85
C SER A 205 -19.24 -5.97 -18.83
N VAL A 206 -18.04 -5.53 -18.44
CA VAL A 206 -17.80 -4.38 -17.53
C VAL A 206 -17.21 -3.18 -18.27
N ASP A 207 -17.18 -3.21 -19.62
CA ASP A 207 -16.64 -2.16 -20.48
C ASP A 207 -15.18 -1.78 -20.16
N HIS A 208 -14.36 -2.78 -19.79
CA HIS A 208 -12.98 -2.59 -19.32
C HIS A 208 -12.84 -1.56 -18.17
N GLY A 209 -13.94 -1.33 -17.42
CA GLY A 209 -14.03 -0.29 -16.41
C GLY A 209 -13.88 -0.84 -14.99
N PHE A 210 -13.31 0.02 -14.13
CA PHE A 210 -13.27 -0.19 -12.69
C PHE A 210 -14.49 0.41 -12.00
N PRO A 211 -14.94 -0.15 -10.85
CA PRO A 211 -15.94 0.51 -10.02
C PRO A 211 -15.47 1.91 -9.61
N SER A 212 -16.37 2.88 -9.65
CA SER A 212 -16.09 4.26 -9.27
C SER A 212 -17.09 4.75 -8.21
N MET A 213 -16.71 5.78 -7.44
CA MET A 213 -17.62 6.39 -6.46
C MET A 213 -18.84 7.04 -7.11
N GLU A 214 -18.72 7.55 -8.34
CA GLU A 214 -19.83 8.13 -9.08
C GLU A 214 -20.96 7.12 -9.34
N HIS A 215 -20.60 5.84 -9.52
CA HIS A 215 -21.53 4.76 -9.81
C HIS A 215 -21.49 3.66 -8.75
N TYR A 216 -21.10 4.01 -7.52
CA TYR A 216 -21.05 3.08 -6.41
C TYR A 216 -22.42 2.48 -6.10
N ASN A 217 -22.48 1.14 -6.00
CA ASN A 217 -23.71 0.42 -5.73
C ASN A 217 -23.47 -0.75 -4.76
N LEU A 218 -23.74 -0.49 -3.48
CA LEU A 218 -23.50 -1.46 -2.41
C LEU A 218 -24.34 -2.75 -2.59
N GLU A 219 -25.58 -2.64 -3.06
CA GLU A 219 -26.43 -3.83 -3.27
C GLU A 219 -25.80 -4.78 -4.29
N MET A 220 -25.21 -4.25 -5.36
CA MET A 220 -24.54 -5.07 -6.36
C MET A 220 -23.22 -5.67 -5.83
N ILE A 221 -22.50 -4.94 -4.98
CA ILE A 221 -21.30 -5.45 -4.31
C ILE A 221 -21.69 -6.62 -3.39
N GLN A 222 -22.67 -6.43 -2.54
CA GLN A 222 -23.18 -7.48 -1.64
C GLN A 222 -23.68 -8.71 -2.41
N TYR A 223 -24.38 -8.49 -3.52
CA TYR A 223 -24.81 -9.57 -4.39
C TYR A 223 -23.63 -10.33 -5.02
N GLY A 224 -22.55 -9.62 -5.38
CA GLY A 224 -21.29 -10.23 -5.81
C GLY A 224 -20.68 -11.13 -4.76
N CYS A 225 -20.59 -10.65 -3.51
CA CYS A 225 -20.14 -11.45 -2.37
C CYS A 225 -21.02 -12.69 -2.14
N GLU A 226 -22.34 -12.51 -2.19
CA GLU A 226 -23.29 -13.61 -2.02
C GLU A 226 -23.11 -14.69 -3.09
N MET A 227 -22.97 -14.28 -4.35
CA MET A 227 -22.77 -15.23 -5.45
C MET A 227 -21.41 -15.92 -5.36
N HIS A 228 -20.37 -15.23 -4.91
CA HIS A 228 -19.09 -15.87 -4.64
C HIS A 228 -19.24 -16.98 -3.57
N ARG A 229 -19.89 -16.69 -2.45
CA ARG A 229 -20.14 -17.71 -1.39
C ARG A 229 -20.97 -18.88 -1.86
N LYS A 230 -22.01 -18.64 -2.67
CA LYS A 230 -22.96 -19.69 -3.13
C LYS A 230 -22.43 -20.52 -4.28
N GLU A 231 -21.84 -19.90 -5.27
CA GLU A 231 -21.50 -20.52 -6.55
C GLU A 231 -19.98 -20.77 -6.71
N GLY A 232 -19.16 -20.14 -5.85
CA GLY A 232 -17.72 -20.10 -5.97
C GLY A 232 -17.22 -19.04 -6.96
N PHE A 233 -15.97 -18.60 -6.77
CA PHE A 233 -15.35 -17.49 -7.47
C PHE A 233 -15.51 -17.52 -8.99
N GLY A 234 -15.11 -18.63 -9.64
CA GLY A 234 -15.10 -18.72 -11.10
C GLY A 234 -16.50 -18.71 -11.70
N ARG A 235 -17.48 -19.38 -11.05
CA ARG A 235 -18.87 -19.38 -11.51
C ARG A 235 -19.51 -18.01 -11.32
N ALA A 236 -19.31 -17.37 -10.18
CA ALA A 236 -19.80 -16.03 -9.91
C ALA A 236 -19.29 -15.02 -10.95
N LEU A 237 -18.01 -15.08 -11.31
CA LEU A 237 -17.45 -14.23 -12.37
C LEU A 237 -18.11 -14.50 -13.73
N PHE A 238 -18.35 -15.75 -14.10
CA PHE A 238 -19.00 -16.06 -15.37
C PHE A 238 -20.46 -15.57 -15.42
N LEU A 239 -21.15 -15.47 -14.28
CA LEU A 239 -22.49 -14.89 -14.20
C LEU A 239 -22.53 -13.43 -14.67
N THR A 240 -21.45 -12.66 -14.49
CA THR A 240 -21.34 -11.28 -15.01
C THR A 240 -21.67 -11.22 -16.50
N ARG A 241 -21.12 -12.17 -17.27
CA ARG A 241 -21.40 -12.26 -18.71
C ARG A 241 -22.85 -12.64 -19.02
N LEU A 242 -23.46 -13.50 -18.21
CA LEU A 242 -24.85 -13.87 -18.39
C LEU A 242 -25.80 -12.70 -18.05
N PHE A 243 -25.50 -11.95 -16.99
CA PHE A 243 -26.25 -10.76 -16.62
C PHE A 243 -26.15 -9.65 -17.69
N ASP A 244 -24.99 -9.51 -18.33
CA ASP A 244 -24.80 -8.60 -19.46
C ASP A 244 -25.62 -9.03 -20.70
N ARG A 245 -25.60 -10.30 -21.03
CA ARG A 245 -26.18 -10.81 -22.29
C ARG A 245 -27.67 -11.07 -22.25
N PHE A 246 -28.19 -11.45 -21.09
CA PHE A 246 -29.56 -11.93 -20.93
C PHE A 246 -30.32 -11.15 -19.85
N GLY A 247 -29.66 -10.32 -19.07
CA GLY A 247 -30.24 -9.45 -18.09
C GLY A 247 -30.35 -8.00 -18.58
N SER A 248 -30.69 -7.11 -17.65
CA SER A 248 -30.84 -5.66 -17.90
C SER A 248 -29.90 -4.82 -17.03
N GLN A 249 -28.81 -5.41 -16.53
CA GLN A 249 -27.88 -4.68 -15.66
C GLN A 249 -27.00 -3.73 -16.45
N SER A 250 -26.76 -2.54 -15.88
CA SER A 250 -25.82 -1.58 -16.44
C SER A 250 -24.37 -2.08 -16.28
N LYS A 251 -23.46 -1.59 -17.12
CA LYS A 251 -22.03 -1.88 -16.99
C LYS A 251 -21.47 -1.50 -15.62
N TYR A 252 -21.93 -0.39 -15.10
CA TYR A 252 -21.56 0.10 -13.75
C TYR A 252 -22.01 -0.85 -12.63
N ASN A 253 -23.25 -1.39 -12.74
CA ASN A 253 -23.73 -2.39 -11.79
C ASN A 253 -22.88 -3.66 -11.86
N LEU A 254 -22.48 -4.08 -13.06
CA LEU A 254 -21.64 -5.26 -13.25
C LEU A 254 -20.22 -5.04 -12.74
N GLN A 255 -19.66 -3.81 -12.84
CA GLN A 255 -18.37 -3.46 -12.21
C GLN A 255 -18.44 -3.62 -10.69
N ASN A 256 -19.50 -3.12 -10.04
CA ASN A 256 -19.70 -3.27 -8.60
C ASN A 256 -19.91 -4.74 -8.20
N TYR A 257 -20.64 -5.50 -9.00
CA TYR A 257 -20.82 -6.94 -8.79
C TYR A 257 -19.47 -7.69 -8.81
N VAL A 258 -18.61 -7.40 -9.80
CA VAL A 258 -17.27 -8.00 -9.89
C VAL A 258 -16.40 -7.60 -8.70
N LEU A 259 -16.48 -6.33 -8.25
CA LEU A 259 -15.78 -5.88 -7.05
C LEU A 259 -16.19 -6.72 -5.84
N GLY A 260 -17.49 -6.95 -5.63
CA GLY A 260 -17.98 -7.78 -4.55
C GLY A 260 -17.44 -9.22 -4.59
N ILE A 261 -17.37 -9.83 -5.78
CA ILE A 261 -16.78 -11.16 -5.94
C ILE A 261 -15.33 -11.20 -5.49
N VAL A 262 -14.55 -10.20 -5.85
CA VAL A 262 -13.13 -10.12 -5.48
C VAL A 262 -12.97 -9.88 -3.98
N LEU A 263 -13.73 -8.92 -3.41
CA LEU A 263 -13.65 -8.57 -1.99
C LEU A 263 -14.09 -9.69 -1.05
N GLU A 264 -14.98 -10.59 -1.48
CA GLU A 264 -15.32 -11.76 -0.68
C GLU A 264 -14.11 -12.65 -0.39
N SER A 265 -13.16 -12.71 -1.32
CA SER A 265 -11.88 -13.41 -1.08
C SER A 265 -11.08 -12.73 0.03
N ASP A 266 -11.09 -11.40 0.09
CA ASP A 266 -10.40 -10.62 1.12
C ASP A 266 -11.06 -10.82 2.50
N LEU A 267 -12.39 -10.76 2.56
CA LEU A 267 -13.13 -11.04 3.80
C LEU A 267 -12.83 -12.45 4.31
N THR A 268 -12.84 -13.43 3.40
CA THR A 268 -12.47 -14.81 3.75
C THR A 268 -11.04 -14.92 4.26
N ALA A 269 -10.09 -14.22 3.63
CA ALA A 269 -8.69 -14.21 4.07
C ALA A 269 -8.55 -13.56 5.45
N LEU A 270 -9.24 -12.45 5.70
CA LEU A 270 -9.22 -11.75 6.98
C LEU A 270 -9.79 -12.62 8.12
N HIS A 271 -10.94 -13.25 7.91
CA HIS A 271 -11.54 -14.17 8.88
C HIS A 271 -10.66 -15.38 9.22
N ASN A 272 -9.90 -15.88 8.24
CA ASN A 272 -9.04 -17.05 8.41
C ASN A 272 -7.59 -16.70 8.81
N ALA A 273 -7.24 -15.44 8.93
CA ALA A 273 -5.88 -15.05 9.26
C ALA A 273 -5.53 -15.44 10.69
N ALA A 274 -4.47 -16.22 10.84
CA ALA A 274 -4.05 -16.77 12.13
C ALA A 274 -3.69 -15.69 13.17
N PHE A 275 -3.32 -14.50 12.70
CA PHE A 275 -2.92 -13.36 13.53
C PHE A 275 -4.12 -12.58 14.10
N PHE A 276 -5.34 -12.82 13.59
CA PHE A 276 -6.54 -12.03 13.91
C PHE A 276 -7.57 -12.83 14.71
N LYS A 277 -7.10 -13.73 15.59
CA LYS A 277 -7.99 -14.64 16.36
C LYS A 277 -8.99 -13.91 17.26
N ASP A 278 -8.67 -12.68 17.70
CA ASP A 278 -9.53 -11.86 18.57
C ASP A 278 -9.94 -10.55 17.88
N VAL A 279 -10.30 -10.61 16.62
CA VAL A 279 -10.68 -9.43 15.82
C VAL A 279 -11.89 -8.66 16.34
N THR A 280 -12.72 -9.25 17.19
CA THR A 280 -13.91 -8.59 17.77
C THR A 280 -13.59 -7.36 18.62
N ASN A 281 -12.38 -7.27 19.15
CA ASN A 281 -11.89 -6.15 19.96
C ASN A 281 -10.82 -5.32 19.26
N VAL A 282 -10.67 -5.47 17.95
CA VAL A 282 -9.64 -4.78 17.16
C VAL A 282 -10.27 -3.63 16.39
N ARG A 283 -9.63 -2.47 16.41
CA ARG A 283 -9.97 -1.37 15.50
C ARG A 283 -9.49 -1.71 14.09
N ILE A 284 -10.31 -1.46 13.10
CA ILE A 284 -9.92 -1.56 11.68
C ILE A 284 -9.91 -0.16 11.08
N VAL A 285 -8.82 0.24 10.49
CA VAL A 285 -8.68 1.50 9.75
C VAL A 285 -8.39 1.17 8.30
N ILE A 286 -9.27 1.58 7.40
CA ILE A 286 -9.14 1.36 5.96
C ILE A 286 -8.73 2.68 5.32
N HIS A 287 -7.59 2.73 4.65
CA HIS A 287 -7.12 3.92 3.95
C HIS A 287 -7.61 3.95 2.50
N GLY A 288 -8.03 5.13 2.04
CA GLY A 288 -8.36 5.43 0.66
C GLY A 288 -9.81 5.86 0.44
N ASN A 289 -10.05 6.63 -0.60
CA ASN A 289 -11.33 7.26 -0.94
C ASN A 289 -12.02 6.63 -2.16
N GLY A 290 -11.42 5.59 -2.77
CA GLY A 290 -11.98 4.91 -3.94
C GLY A 290 -13.08 3.91 -3.62
N ALA A 291 -13.82 3.47 -4.64
CA ALA A 291 -14.90 2.49 -4.50
C ALA A 291 -14.45 1.19 -3.82
N PHE A 292 -13.19 0.81 -3.98
CA PHE A 292 -12.61 -0.38 -3.35
C PHE A 292 -12.56 -0.23 -1.81
N SER A 293 -12.01 0.90 -1.31
CA SER A 293 -11.91 1.17 0.13
C SER A 293 -13.29 1.35 0.77
N HIS A 294 -14.20 2.07 0.11
CA HIS A 294 -15.59 2.23 0.56
C HIS A 294 -16.32 0.89 0.62
N ALA A 295 -16.14 0.01 -0.38
CA ALA A 295 -16.76 -1.30 -0.38
C ALA A 295 -16.25 -2.19 0.75
N LEU A 296 -14.96 -2.20 1.03
CA LEU A 296 -14.40 -2.89 2.19
C LEU A 296 -14.99 -2.35 3.49
N TYR A 297 -15.07 -1.02 3.62
CA TYR A 297 -15.65 -0.38 4.80
C TYR A 297 -17.11 -0.82 5.02
N ASP A 298 -17.94 -0.72 3.98
CA ASP A 298 -19.37 -1.07 4.09
C ASP A 298 -19.57 -2.56 4.39
N LEU A 299 -18.82 -3.43 3.72
CA LEU A 299 -18.90 -4.88 3.94
C LEU A 299 -18.44 -5.28 5.35
N LEU A 300 -17.34 -4.71 5.85
CA LEU A 300 -16.84 -4.98 7.20
C LEU A 300 -17.75 -4.40 8.27
N LYS A 301 -18.41 -3.28 8.02
CA LYS A 301 -19.36 -2.68 8.95
C LYS A 301 -20.63 -3.52 9.15
N GLU A 302 -21.02 -4.27 8.14
CA GLU A 302 -22.14 -5.20 8.22
C GLU A 302 -21.76 -6.58 8.77
N ASP A 303 -20.46 -6.87 8.86
CA ASP A 303 -19.96 -8.14 9.36
C ASP A 303 -19.99 -8.17 10.89
N PRO A 304 -20.73 -9.11 11.52
CA PRO A 304 -20.89 -9.17 12.96
C PRO A 304 -19.59 -9.47 13.73
N ALA A 305 -18.54 -9.90 13.04
CA ALA A 305 -17.22 -10.14 13.67
C ALA A 305 -16.45 -8.85 13.94
N PHE A 306 -16.80 -7.72 13.30
CA PHE A 306 -16.06 -6.47 13.39
C PHE A 306 -16.94 -5.33 13.91
N HIS A 307 -16.45 -4.51 14.84
CA HIS A 307 -17.29 -3.50 15.52
C HIS A 307 -16.71 -2.07 15.48
N ASN A 308 -15.42 -1.91 15.33
CA ASN A 308 -14.75 -0.60 15.36
C ASN A 308 -14.03 -0.35 14.04
N ILE A 309 -14.77 0.15 13.05
CA ILE A 309 -14.27 0.32 11.68
C ILE A 309 -14.26 1.80 11.32
N VAL A 310 -13.14 2.26 10.84
CA VAL A 310 -12.88 3.64 10.42
C VAL A 310 -12.47 3.62 8.95
N LEU A 311 -13.08 4.48 8.15
CA LEU A 311 -12.61 4.79 6.80
C LEU A 311 -11.79 6.09 6.87
N ASP A 312 -10.54 6.01 6.48
CA ASP A 312 -9.65 7.15 6.27
C ASP A 312 -9.66 7.53 4.79
N ASP A 313 -10.52 8.46 4.45
CA ASP A 313 -10.71 8.98 3.09
C ASP A 313 -9.93 10.27 2.82
N SER A 314 -8.98 10.62 3.71
CA SER A 314 -8.15 11.81 3.59
C SER A 314 -7.14 11.67 2.44
N GLU A 315 -7.09 12.65 1.53
CA GLU A 315 -6.21 12.63 0.34
C GLU A 315 -5.36 13.89 0.16
N GLU A 316 -5.22 14.74 1.15
CA GLU A 316 -4.47 15.99 0.96
C GLU A 316 -3.00 15.75 0.57
N ILE A 317 -2.39 14.70 1.12
CA ILE A 317 -0.99 14.31 0.86
C ILE A 317 -0.92 12.79 0.74
N PRO A 318 -0.20 12.24 -0.27
CA PRO A 318 -0.01 10.80 -0.38
C PRO A 318 0.60 10.22 0.91
N ILE A 319 -0.10 9.27 1.51
CA ILE A 319 0.19 8.77 2.86
C ILE A 319 1.60 8.17 2.98
N ALA A 320 2.10 7.49 1.94
CA ALA A 320 3.47 6.96 1.92
C ALA A 320 4.51 8.09 2.03
N ALA A 321 4.29 9.22 1.33
CA ALA A 321 5.18 10.37 1.40
C ALA A 321 5.12 11.06 2.75
N GLN A 322 3.93 11.16 3.35
CA GLN A 322 3.71 11.70 4.68
C GLN A 322 4.43 10.86 5.75
N GLY A 323 4.29 9.55 5.69
CA GLY A 323 4.96 8.66 6.65
C GLY A 323 6.48 8.69 6.54
N ALA A 324 7.02 8.72 5.32
CA ALA A 324 8.45 8.90 5.11
C ALA A 324 8.95 10.25 5.64
N PHE A 325 8.15 11.32 5.50
CA PHE A 325 8.46 12.65 6.06
C PHE A 325 8.45 12.62 7.60
N HIS A 326 7.44 12.01 8.22
CA HIS A 326 7.36 11.91 9.69
C HIS A 326 8.53 11.10 10.26
N LEU A 327 8.93 10.00 9.61
CA LEU A 327 10.12 9.22 9.96
C LEU A 327 11.38 10.08 9.85
N ALA A 328 11.51 10.87 8.77
CA ALA A 328 12.63 11.77 8.57
C ALA A 328 12.73 12.82 9.68
N MET A 329 11.60 13.42 10.05
CA MET A 329 11.57 14.42 11.12
C MET A 329 11.99 13.84 12.47
N LYS A 330 11.55 12.60 12.76
CA LYS A 330 11.91 11.92 14.00
C LYS A 330 13.40 11.53 14.03
N ASP A 331 13.91 11.03 12.91
CA ASP A 331 15.32 10.68 12.74
C ASP A 331 16.24 11.90 12.95
N LEU A 332 15.90 13.04 12.33
CA LEU A 332 16.65 14.30 12.43
C LEU A 332 16.62 14.95 13.83
N GLN A 333 15.65 14.59 14.66
CA GLN A 333 15.60 15.05 16.06
C GLN A 333 16.49 14.23 16.99
N THR A 334 16.86 13.01 16.58
CA THR A 334 17.67 12.08 17.37
C THR A 334 19.17 12.18 17.06
N HIS A 335 19.51 12.83 15.97
CA HIS A 335 20.89 13.07 15.49
C HIS A 335 21.21 14.56 15.37
#